data_c29e3a456e6ef6dd192cb75d109622e0
#
_entry.id   c29e3a456e6ef6dd192cb75d109622e0
#
_cell.length_a   1.000
_cell.length_b   1.000
_cell.length_c   1.000
_cell.angle_alpha   90.00
_cell.angle_beta   90.00
_cell.angle_gamma   90.00
#
_symmetry.space_group_name_H-M   'P 1'
#
loop_
_entity.id
_entity.type
_entity.pdbx_description
1 polymer ?
#
loop_
_entity_poly.entity_id
_entity_poly.type
_entity_poly.pdbx_seq_one_letter_code
_entity_poly.pdbx_strand_id
1 'polypeptide(L)'
;KKMWLYQLSLLKLLRNPDQFQIHNSTPERKFSQTKFSLYYFQMIKLIFARKFASKELNWKIGFKKDGGEIEMLPQPKGVFWADPFLVKEKDFFYLFIEELNIETKVGEIACIKLNKQFKILEKKTVLQDETHFSFPNVFIKDNEYYMLPENSEKNNLQLYKAVNFPFEWKVESILMENCKLLDPVVIFHNGLYWLF
;
A
#
# COMPACT_ATOMS: atom_id res chain seq x y z
N LYS A 1 -7.58 -12.65 3.51
CA LYS A 1 -6.82 -13.93 3.34
C LYS A 1 -6.22 -14.15 1.94
N LYS A 2 -6.73 -13.50 0.86
CA LYS A 2 -6.20 -13.70 -0.51
C LYS A 2 -5.03 -12.77 -0.88
N MET A 3 -4.99 -11.54 -0.38
CA MET A 3 -3.92 -10.57 -0.68
C MET A 3 -2.52 -11.03 -0.22
N TRP A 4 -2.44 -11.71 0.95
CA TRP A 4 -1.19 -12.30 1.45
C TRP A 4 -0.62 -13.41 0.56
N LEU A 5 -1.47 -14.15 -0.15
CA LEU A 5 -1.04 -15.21 -1.06
C LEU A 5 -0.35 -14.65 -2.31
N TYR A 6 -0.73 -13.46 -2.79
CA TYR A 6 -0.09 -12.82 -3.95
C TYR A 6 1.31 -12.29 -3.61
N GLN A 7 1.50 -11.66 -2.46
CA GLN A 7 2.82 -11.19 -2.02
C GLN A 7 3.78 -12.36 -1.73
N LEU A 8 3.31 -13.43 -1.11
CA LEU A 8 4.11 -14.66 -0.91
C LEU A 8 4.45 -15.36 -2.23
N SER A 9 3.56 -15.31 -3.22
CA SER A 9 3.79 -15.87 -4.56
C SER A 9 4.84 -15.06 -5.31
N LEU A 10 4.79 -13.73 -5.24
CA LEU A 10 5.76 -12.83 -5.87
C LEU A 10 7.17 -13.02 -5.27
N LEU A 11 7.29 -13.13 -3.94
CA LEU A 11 8.56 -13.41 -3.26
C LEU A 11 9.13 -14.78 -3.63
N LYS A 12 8.29 -15.80 -3.85
CA LYS A 12 8.70 -17.11 -4.36
C LYS A 12 9.17 -17.06 -5.81
N LEU A 13 8.48 -16.30 -6.65
CA LEU A 13 8.82 -16.04 -8.06
C LEU A 13 10.20 -15.36 -8.19
N LEU A 14 10.47 -14.37 -7.35
CA LEU A 14 11.74 -13.64 -7.31
C LEU A 14 12.90 -14.49 -6.77
N ARG A 15 12.63 -15.52 -5.96
CA ARG A 15 13.65 -16.42 -5.43
C ARG A 15 14.02 -17.58 -6.37
N ASN A 16 13.10 -18.06 -7.19
CA ASN A 16 13.30 -19.16 -8.15
C ASN A 16 12.47 -18.92 -9.43
N PRO A 17 12.88 -18.03 -10.33
CA PRO A 17 12.12 -17.72 -11.55
C PRO A 17 11.97 -18.91 -12.51
N ASP A 18 12.91 -19.86 -12.51
CA ASP A 18 12.92 -21.01 -13.44
C ASP A 18 11.93 -22.12 -13.08
N GLN A 19 11.27 -22.05 -11.92
CA GLN A 19 10.29 -23.04 -11.48
C GLN A 19 8.84 -22.74 -11.88
N PHE A 20 8.58 -21.60 -12.55
CA PHE A 20 7.23 -21.24 -12.97
C PHE A 20 7.00 -21.53 -14.44
N GLN A 21 6.40 -22.68 -14.74
CA GLN A 21 5.77 -22.91 -16.05
C GLN A 21 4.36 -22.29 -16.04
N ILE A 22 4.11 -21.34 -16.93
CA ILE A 22 2.76 -20.85 -17.19
C ILE A 22 2.02 -21.93 -17.95
N HIS A 23 1.23 -22.72 -17.27
CA HIS A 23 0.24 -23.57 -17.92
C HIS A 23 -0.95 -22.72 -18.35
N ASN A 24 -1.01 -22.40 -19.64
CA ASN A 24 -2.22 -21.86 -20.31
C ASN A 24 -3.27 -22.96 -20.46
N SER A 25 -3.74 -23.51 -19.35
CA SER A 25 -4.97 -24.28 -19.33
C SER A 25 -6.10 -23.34 -18.93
N THR A 26 -6.89 -22.88 -19.88
CA THR A 26 -8.22 -22.34 -19.61
C THR A 26 -9.09 -23.48 -19.13
N PRO A 27 -9.42 -23.59 -17.83
CA PRO A 27 -10.37 -24.60 -17.40
C PRO A 27 -11.75 -24.17 -17.92
N GLU A 28 -12.33 -24.89 -18.85
CA GLU A 28 -13.75 -24.79 -19.16
C GLU A 28 -14.56 -25.16 -17.92
N ARG A 29 -14.83 -24.18 -17.07
CA ARG A 29 -15.77 -24.35 -15.95
C ARG A 29 -17.19 -24.28 -16.50
N LYS A 30 -17.79 -25.41 -16.78
CA LYS A 30 -19.25 -25.52 -16.92
C LYS A 30 -19.88 -25.18 -15.57
N PHE A 31 -20.36 -23.95 -15.41
CA PHE A 31 -21.16 -23.57 -14.24
C PHE A 31 -22.54 -24.20 -14.32
N SER A 32 -22.89 -25.07 -13.37
CA SER A 32 -24.26 -25.53 -13.25
C SER A 32 -25.15 -24.38 -12.72
N GLN A 33 -26.35 -24.23 -13.27
CA GLN A 33 -27.30 -23.15 -12.87
C GLN A 33 -27.60 -23.16 -11.36
N THR A 34 -27.59 -24.33 -10.71
CA THR A 34 -27.76 -24.49 -9.25
C THR A 34 -26.62 -23.91 -8.44
N LYS A 35 -25.37 -23.98 -8.92
CA LYS A 35 -24.23 -23.34 -8.26
C LYS A 35 -24.24 -21.82 -8.43
N PHE A 36 -24.76 -21.33 -9.57
CA PHE A 36 -24.87 -19.91 -9.83
C PHE A 36 -25.91 -19.24 -8.90
N SER A 37 -27.09 -19.87 -8.71
CA SER A 37 -28.10 -19.34 -7.79
C SER A 37 -27.64 -19.34 -6.34
N LEU A 38 -26.90 -20.37 -5.91
CA LEU A 38 -26.33 -20.43 -4.56
C LEU A 38 -25.25 -19.34 -4.35
N TYR A 39 -24.41 -19.12 -5.37
CA TYR A 39 -23.41 -18.04 -5.35
C TYR A 39 -24.06 -16.65 -5.32
N TYR A 40 -25.11 -16.46 -6.10
CA TYR A 40 -25.87 -15.21 -6.13
C TYR A 40 -26.54 -14.92 -4.76
N PHE A 41 -27.11 -15.95 -4.14
CA PHE A 41 -27.69 -15.84 -2.79
C PHE A 41 -26.65 -15.54 -1.72
N GLN A 42 -25.46 -16.11 -1.83
CA GLN A 42 -24.33 -15.79 -0.92
C GLN A 42 -23.82 -14.36 -1.14
N MET A 43 -23.75 -13.91 -2.39
CA MET A 43 -23.40 -12.52 -2.73
C MET A 43 -24.41 -11.53 -2.16
N ILE A 44 -25.70 -11.79 -2.31
CA ILE A 44 -26.77 -10.95 -1.73
C ILE A 44 -26.64 -10.91 -0.21
N LYS A 45 -26.44 -12.05 0.45
CA LYS A 45 -26.21 -12.09 1.91
C LYS A 45 -24.98 -11.27 2.32
N LEU A 46 -23.88 -11.33 1.55
CA LEU A 46 -22.68 -10.54 1.82
C LEU A 46 -22.92 -9.03 1.61
N ILE A 47 -23.70 -8.65 0.59
CA ILE A 47 -24.08 -7.26 0.35
C ILE A 47 -24.98 -6.73 1.48
N PHE A 48 -25.97 -7.52 1.90
CA PHE A 48 -26.82 -7.18 3.04
C PHE A 48 -26.02 -7.14 4.35
N ALA A 49 -25.18 -8.12 4.61
CA ALA A 49 -24.31 -8.12 5.79
C ALA A 49 -23.35 -6.91 5.81
N ARG A 50 -22.82 -6.47 4.65
CA ARG A 50 -22.03 -5.24 4.55
C ARG A 50 -22.85 -3.97 4.79
N LYS A 51 -24.11 -3.94 4.34
CA LYS A 51 -25.00 -2.78 4.50
C LYS A 51 -25.51 -2.61 5.94
N PHE A 52 -25.61 -3.71 6.70
CA PHE A 52 -26.03 -3.70 8.12
C PHE A 52 -24.86 -3.82 9.12
N ALA A 53 -23.71 -4.29 8.68
CA ALA A 53 -22.49 -4.23 9.47
C ALA A 53 -21.79 -2.90 9.15
N SER A 54 -22.20 -1.83 9.79
CA SER A 54 -21.38 -0.62 9.94
C SER A 54 -20.18 -0.91 10.87
N LYS A 55 -19.40 -1.95 10.56
CA LYS A 55 -18.05 -2.07 11.09
C LYS A 55 -17.24 -1.04 10.35
N GLU A 56 -17.03 0.08 11.00
CA GLU A 56 -15.93 0.98 10.61
C GLU A 56 -14.70 0.12 10.36
N LEU A 57 -14.22 0.09 9.13
CA LEU A 57 -12.97 -0.55 8.79
C LEU A 57 -11.87 0.25 9.48
N ASN A 58 -11.59 -0.11 10.71
CA ASN A 58 -10.60 0.57 11.54
C ASN A 58 -9.26 -0.12 11.32
N TRP A 59 -8.56 0.27 10.25
CA TRP A 59 -7.20 -0.17 10.01
C TRP A 59 -6.28 0.39 11.07
N LYS A 60 -5.34 -0.43 11.52
CA LYS A 60 -4.31 -0.04 12.48
C LYS A 60 -2.99 -0.61 12.06
N ILE A 61 -1.93 0.14 12.28
CA ILE A 61 -0.57 -0.30 12.03
C ILE A 61 0.01 -0.88 13.30
N GLY A 62 0.48 -2.12 13.18
CA GLY A 62 1.22 -2.80 14.23
C GLY A 62 2.63 -3.12 13.77
N PHE A 63 3.55 -3.25 14.70
CA PHE A 63 4.90 -3.73 14.48
C PHE A 63 5.21 -4.91 15.40
N LYS A 64 6.12 -5.77 14.96
CA LYS A 64 6.60 -6.91 15.72
C LYS A 64 8.12 -6.89 15.73
N LYS A 65 8.72 -6.87 16.92
CA LYS A 65 10.14 -7.14 17.09
C LYS A 65 10.40 -8.64 17.09
N ASP A 66 11.59 -9.06 16.72
CA ASP A 66 11.96 -10.46 16.70
C ASP A 66 11.62 -11.15 18.03
N GLY A 67 10.83 -12.24 17.93
CA GLY A 67 10.38 -13.02 19.09
C GLY A 67 9.34 -12.36 20.00
N GLY A 68 8.92 -11.12 19.71
CA GLY A 68 7.93 -10.38 20.50
C GLY A 68 6.49 -10.58 20.07
N GLU A 69 5.56 -9.94 20.78
CA GLU A 69 4.17 -9.79 20.39
C GLU A 69 3.98 -8.62 19.43
N ILE A 70 2.80 -8.55 18.80
CA ILE A 70 2.44 -7.41 17.94
C ILE A 70 2.04 -6.24 18.84
N GLU A 71 2.77 -5.14 18.71
CA GLU A 71 2.44 -3.87 19.35
C GLU A 71 1.77 -2.93 18.34
N MET A 72 0.68 -2.27 18.73
CA MET A 72 -0.04 -1.33 17.87
C MET A 72 0.50 0.08 18.04
N LEU A 73 0.71 0.79 16.93
CA LEU A 73 1.01 2.22 16.98
C LEU A 73 -0.23 3.00 17.46
N PRO A 74 -0.05 4.01 18.33
CA PRO A 74 -1.14 4.85 18.79
C PRO A 74 -1.65 5.75 17.66
N GLN A 75 -2.84 5.46 17.17
CA GLN A 75 -3.49 6.17 16.07
C GLN A 75 -4.43 7.26 16.61
N PRO A 76 -4.39 8.49 16.05
CA PRO A 76 -5.34 9.55 16.43
C PRO A 76 -6.79 9.18 16.11
N LYS A 77 -7.73 9.81 16.81
CA LYS A 77 -9.16 9.70 16.47
C LYS A 77 -9.46 10.49 15.20
N GLY A 78 -10.44 10.02 14.41
CA GLY A 78 -10.90 10.71 13.20
C GLY A 78 -10.08 10.43 11.96
N VAL A 79 -9.01 9.65 12.07
CA VAL A 79 -8.21 9.16 10.94
C VAL A 79 -7.99 7.66 11.04
N PHE A 80 -7.68 7.01 9.92
CA PHE A 80 -7.08 5.69 9.97
C PHE A 80 -5.77 5.66 9.16
N TRP A 81 -4.87 4.76 9.56
CA TRP A 81 -3.57 4.58 8.95
C TRP A 81 -3.51 3.26 8.19
N ALA A 82 -3.08 3.32 6.94
CA ALA A 82 -2.92 2.17 6.05
C ALA A 82 -1.58 2.25 5.30
N ASP A 83 -1.30 1.23 4.50
CA ASP A 83 -0.21 1.12 3.53
C ASP A 83 1.17 1.53 4.08
N PRO A 84 1.67 0.87 5.14
CA PRO A 84 2.90 1.28 5.79
C PRO A 84 4.14 0.93 4.94
N PHE A 85 4.99 1.92 4.65
CA PHE A 85 6.33 1.77 4.08
C PHE A 85 7.38 2.26 5.07
N LEU A 86 8.27 1.35 5.48
CA LEU A 86 9.27 1.63 6.50
C LEU A 86 10.65 1.83 5.87
N VAL A 87 11.24 2.98 6.13
CA VAL A 87 12.63 3.30 5.76
C VAL A 87 13.45 3.42 7.02
N LYS A 88 14.58 2.72 7.07
CA LYS A 88 15.57 2.88 8.15
C LYS A 88 16.70 3.78 7.66
N GLU A 89 16.98 4.85 8.40
CA GLU A 89 18.15 5.69 8.18
C GLU A 89 18.81 6.02 9.51
N LYS A 90 20.09 5.66 9.63
CA LYS A 90 20.89 5.84 10.85
C LYS A 90 20.19 5.23 12.09
N ASP A 91 19.86 6.06 13.05
CA ASP A 91 19.26 5.66 14.33
C ASP A 91 17.74 5.76 14.38
N PHE A 92 17.12 6.11 13.26
CA PHE A 92 15.69 6.34 13.16
C PHE A 92 15.02 5.43 12.12
N PHE A 93 13.73 5.22 12.33
CA PHE A 93 12.84 4.66 11.34
C PHE A 93 11.86 5.75 10.89
N TYR A 94 11.59 5.77 9.60
CA TYR A 94 10.64 6.67 8.96
C TYR A 94 9.55 5.82 8.34
N LEU A 95 8.37 5.89 8.91
CA LEU A 95 7.20 5.15 8.49
C LEU A 95 6.31 6.07 7.67
N PHE A 96 6.26 5.83 6.37
CA PHE A 96 5.33 6.50 5.46
C PHE A 96 4.04 5.71 5.45
N ILE A 97 2.92 6.41 5.50
CA ILE A 97 1.58 5.83 5.62
C ILE A 97 0.58 6.61 4.79
N GLU A 98 -0.49 5.94 4.36
CA GLU A 98 -1.75 6.61 4.09
C GLU A 98 -2.39 7.02 5.41
N GLU A 99 -2.68 8.31 5.58
CA GLU A 99 -3.55 8.80 6.65
C GLU A 99 -4.87 9.25 6.02
N LEU A 100 -5.92 8.44 6.17
CA LEU A 100 -7.24 8.77 5.66
C LEU A 100 -8.04 9.51 6.73
N ASN A 101 -8.55 10.69 6.37
CA ASN A 101 -9.54 11.38 7.18
C ASN A 101 -10.89 10.69 7.05
N ILE A 102 -11.46 10.24 8.18
CA ILE A 102 -12.72 9.46 8.20
C ILE A 102 -13.91 10.30 7.76
N GLU A 103 -13.89 11.60 7.99
CA GLU A 103 -14.98 12.51 7.66
C GLU A 103 -14.98 12.89 6.18
N THR A 104 -13.86 13.38 5.67
CA THR A 104 -13.72 13.82 4.27
C THR A 104 -13.52 12.69 3.27
N LYS A 105 -13.06 11.51 3.73
CA LYS A 105 -12.68 10.35 2.91
C LYS A 105 -11.51 10.64 1.96
N VAL A 106 -10.73 11.67 2.24
CA VAL A 106 -9.51 12.00 1.50
C VAL A 106 -8.31 11.47 2.27
N GLY A 107 -7.43 10.76 1.57
CA GLY A 107 -6.16 10.25 2.08
C GLY A 107 -5.02 11.20 1.76
N GLU A 108 -4.08 11.33 2.67
CA GLU A 108 -2.82 12.05 2.52
C GLU A 108 -1.65 11.13 2.87
N ILE A 109 -0.45 11.42 2.39
CA ILE A 109 0.73 10.70 2.85
C ILE A 109 1.32 11.43 4.05
N ALA A 110 1.40 10.72 5.17
CA ALA A 110 2.10 11.18 6.35
C ALA A 110 3.40 10.39 6.57
N CYS A 111 4.39 11.03 7.16
CA CYS A 111 5.62 10.39 7.62
C CYS A 111 5.70 10.47 9.15
N ILE A 112 5.91 9.31 9.77
CA ILE A 112 6.08 9.16 11.20
C ILE A 112 7.55 8.82 11.48
N LYS A 113 8.26 9.69 12.20
CA LYS A 113 9.61 9.43 12.69
C LYS A 113 9.53 8.62 13.97
N LEU A 114 10.22 7.47 14.00
CA LEU A 114 10.28 6.56 15.15
C LEU A 114 11.71 6.39 15.62
N ASN A 115 11.89 6.22 16.93
CA ASN A 115 13.17 5.80 17.49
C ASN A 115 13.39 4.28 17.36
N LYS A 116 14.53 3.76 17.86
CA LYS A 116 14.87 2.32 17.87
C LYS A 116 13.87 1.44 18.64
N GLN A 117 13.08 2.01 19.54
CA GLN A 117 12.03 1.33 20.29
C GLN A 117 10.64 1.45 19.63
N PHE A 118 10.57 2.01 18.41
CA PHE A 118 9.36 2.30 17.67
C PHE A 118 8.41 3.30 18.36
N LYS A 119 8.95 4.15 19.25
CA LYS A 119 8.19 5.28 19.81
C LYS A 119 8.12 6.40 18.78
N ILE A 120 6.93 6.97 18.60
CA ILE A 120 6.69 8.13 17.75
C ILE A 120 7.41 9.33 18.35
N LEU A 121 8.29 9.95 17.56
CA LEU A 121 8.99 11.19 17.90
C LEU A 121 8.34 12.39 17.22
N GLU A 122 7.92 12.23 15.99
CA GLU A 122 7.36 13.29 15.16
C GLU A 122 6.43 12.66 14.10
N LYS A 123 5.37 13.36 13.71
CA LYS A 123 4.53 13.03 12.55
C LYS A 123 4.29 14.29 11.74
N LYS A 124 4.45 14.21 10.42
CA LYS A 124 4.10 15.28 9.48
C LYS A 124 3.42 14.71 8.25
N THR A 125 2.45 15.44 7.71
CA THR A 125 1.95 15.24 6.36
C THR A 125 3.03 15.66 5.37
N VAL A 126 3.32 14.82 4.38
CA VAL A 126 4.39 15.03 3.40
C VAL A 126 3.86 15.19 1.96
N LEU A 127 2.70 14.61 1.66
CA LEU A 127 1.96 14.86 0.42
C LEU A 127 0.48 14.99 0.73
N GLN A 128 -0.12 16.08 0.29
CA GLN A 128 -1.56 16.32 0.36
C GLN A 128 -1.98 17.28 -0.75
N ASP A 129 -3.17 17.10 -1.27
CA ASP A 129 -3.92 18.05 -2.06
C ASP A 129 -5.43 17.72 -2.00
N GLU A 130 -6.21 18.18 -2.97
CA GLU A 130 -7.66 17.91 -3.01
C GLU A 130 -7.99 16.46 -3.41
N THR A 131 -7.00 15.71 -3.90
CA THR A 131 -7.17 14.32 -4.36
C THR A 131 -6.68 13.32 -3.34
N HIS A 132 -7.15 12.07 -3.46
CA HIS A 132 -6.80 11.00 -2.53
C HIS A 132 -5.40 10.45 -2.84
N PHE A 133 -4.48 10.55 -1.87
CA PHE A 133 -3.19 9.88 -1.88
C PHE A 133 -3.21 8.63 -1.00
N SER A 134 -2.64 7.53 -1.51
CA SER A 134 -2.43 6.27 -0.79
C SER A 134 -1.12 5.60 -1.21
N PHE A 135 -0.81 4.46 -0.63
CA PHE A 135 0.25 3.55 -1.01
C PHE A 135 1.61 4.23 -1.29
N PRO A 136 2.29 4.83 -0.29
CA PRO A 136 3.52 5.59 -0.46
C PRO A 136 4.74 4.69 -0.71
N ASN A 137 4.91 4.15 -1.91
CA ASN A 137 6.06 3.31 -2.25
C ASN A 137 7.35 4.13 -2.27
N VAL A 138 8.11 4.09 -1.17
CA VAL A 138 9.39 4.79 -1.03
C VAL A 138 10.55 3.88 -1.40
N PHE A 139 11.48 4.37 -2.22
CA PHE A 139 12.68 3.63 -2.62
C PHE A 139 13.89 4.56 -2.75
N ILE A 140 15.09 3.96 -2.79
CA ILE A 140 16.35 4.69 -2.93
C ILE A 140 16.91 4.40 -4.31
N LYS A 141 17.35 5.46 -5.00
CA LYS A 141 18.08 5.41 -6.26
C LYS A 141 19.20 6.44 -6.22
N ASP A 142 20.42 6.03 -6.57
CA ASP A 142 21.60 6.90 -6.61
C ASP A 142 21.82 7.71 -5.31
N ASN A 143 21.59 7.05 -4.16
CA ASN A 143 21.68 7.62 -2.82
C ASN A 143 20.68 8.74 -2.50
N GLU A 144 19.60 8.85 -3.29
CA GLU A 144 18.51 9.79 -3.12
C GLU A 144 17.19 9.05 -2.90
N TYR A 145 16.26 9.69 -2.17
CA TYR A 145 14.96 9.10 -1.85
C TYR A 145 13.92 9.54 -2.87
N TYR A 146 13.18 8.55 -3.34
CA TYR A 146 12.04 8.73 -4.25
C TYR A 146 10.79 8.10 -3.64
N MET A 147 9.64 8.63 -4.01
CA MET A 147 8.33 8.10 -3.63
C MET A 147 7.44 8.01 -4.86
N LEU A 148 6.76 6.90 -4.99
CA LEU A 148 5.75 6.66 -6.01
C LEU A 148 4.43 6.35 -5.31
N PRO A 149 3.64 7.39 -4.95
CA PRO A 149 2.36 7.18 -4.31
C PRO A 149 1.28 6.82 -5.33
N GLU A 150 0.24 6.14 -4.88
CA GLU A 150 -1.00 6.07 -5.63
C GLU A 150 -1.73 7.41 -5.56
N ASN A 151 -2.17 7.90 -6.72
CA ASN A 151 -3.15 8.98 -6.85
C ASN A 151 -3.90 8.82 -8.17
N SER A 152 -4.84 7.89 -8.19
CA SER A 152 -5.59 7.53 -9.40
C SER A 152 -6.52 8.65 -9.90
N GLU A 153 -6.87 9.62 -9.06
CA GLU A 153 -7.72 10.76 -9.44
C GLU A 153 -7.00 11.74 -10.37
N LYS A 154 -5.68 11.86 -10.26
CA LYS A 154 -4.87 12.70 -11.16
C LYS A 154 -4.75 12.12 -12.58
N ASN A 155 -5.16 10.88 -12.79
CA ASN A 155 -5.08 10.20 -14.08
C ASN A 155 -3.66 10.18 -14.68
N ASN A 156 -2.64 10.19 -13.81
CA ASN A 156 -1.23 10.07 -14.17
C ASN A 156 -0.45 9.43 -13.01
N LEU A 157 0.77 8.98 -13.29
CA LEU A 157 1.69 8.44 -12.31
C LEU A 157 2.84 9.43 -12.08
N GLN A 158 2.89 10.03 -10.90
CA GLN A 158 3.88 11.03 -10.51
C GLN A 158 4.98 10.42 -9.65
N LEU A 159 6.23 10.61 -10.05
CA LEU A 159 7.39 10.32 -9.24
C LEU A 159 7.75 11.55 -8.41
N TYR A 160 7.87 11.37 -7.11
CA TYR A 160 8.34 12.40 -6.18
C TYR A 160 9.77 12.13 -5.77
N LYS A 161 10.55 13.18 -5.57
CA LYS A 161 11.91 13.15 -5.03
C LYS A 161 11.97 13.95 -3.74
N ALA A 162 12.68 13.42 -2.73
CA ALA A 162 12.91 14.16 -1.51
C ALA A 162 13.82 15.37 -1.79
N VAL A 163 13.38 16.54 -1.35
CA VAL A 163 14.20 17.77 -1.31
C VAL A 163 14.97 17.79 0.02
N ASN A 164 14.27 17.44 1.11
CA ASN A 164 14.82 17.31 2.44
C ASN A 164 14.16 16.10 3.11
N PHE A 165 14.82 14.94 3.02
CA PHE A 165 14.31 13.70 3.60
C PHE A 165 14.22 13.78 5.13
N PRO A 166 13.14 13.32 5.76
CA PRO A 166 12.01 12.59 5.16
C PRO A 166 10.76 13.46 4.84
N PHE A 167 10.79 14.77 5.12
CA PHE A 167 9.57 15.54 5.26
C PHE A 167 9.23 16.45 4.07
N GLU A 168 10.20 16.74 3.20
CA GLU A 168 9.97 17.66 2.07
C GLU A 168 10.17 16.93 0.74
N TRP A 169 9.13 16.93 -0.09
CA TRP A 169 9.08 16.23 -1.36
C TRP A 169 8.60 17.16 -2.47
N LYS A 170 9.09 16.93 -3.68
CA LYS A 170 8.60 17.61 -4.88
C LYS A 170 8.33 16.60 -5.99
N VAL A 171 7.45 16.95 -6.91
CA VAL A 171 7.29 16.20 -8.16
C VAL A 171 8.60 16.29 -8.93
N GLU A 172 9.18 15.15 -9.26
CA GLU A 172 10.38 15.01 -10.08
C GLU A 172 10.00 14.84 -11.54
N SER A 173 9.04 13.98 -11.81
CA SER A 173 8.56 13.70 -13.17
C SER A 173 7.20 13.04 -13.18
N ILE A 174 6.51 13.11 -14.31
CA ILE A 174 5.35 12.29 -14.63
C ILE A 174 5.86 11.09 -15.42
N LEU A 175 5.73 9.88 -14.85
CA LEU A 175 6.20 8.65 -15.49
C LEU A 175 5.22 8.14 -16.54
N MET A 176 3.92 8.30 -16.30
CA MET A 176 2.86 7.87 -17.20
C MET A 176 1.71 8.88 -17.15
N GLU A 177 1.15 9.16 -18.32
CA GLU A 177 -0.05 10.00 -18.46
C GLU A 177 -1.26 9.16 -18.88
N ASN A 178 -2.47 9.68 -18.65
CA ASN A 178 -3.73 9.06 -19.03
C ASN A 178 -3.88 7.63 -18.47
N CYS A 179 -3.41 7.40 -17.25
CA CYS A 179 -3.48 6.11 -16.57
C CYS A 179 -4.05 6.25 -15.16
N LYS A 180 -4.76 5.22 -14.73
CA LYS A 180 -5.22 5.04 -13.34
C LYS A 180 -4.56 3.78 -12.81
N LEU A 181 -3.47 3.94 -12.09
CA LEU A 181 -2.75 2.85 -11.45
C LEU A 181 -3.12 2.80 -9.98
N LEU A 182 -3.26 1.58 -9.47
CA LEU A 182 -3.51 1.28 -8.07
C LEU A 182 -2.29 0.55 -7.53
N ASP A 183 -1.88 0.89 -6.31
CA ASP A 183 -0.79 0.24 -5.58
C ASP A 183 0.52 0.10 -6.41
N PRO A 184 1.07 1.18 -7.02
CA PRO A 184 2.25 1.08 -7.88
C PRO A 184 3.48 0.68 -7.06
N VAL A 185 4.15 -0.41 -7.46
CA VAL A 185 5.36 -0.91 -6.80
C VAL A 185 6.55 -0.83 -7.74
N VAL A 186 7.64 -0.24 -7.28
CA VAL A 186 8.93 -0.22 -7.98
C VAL A 186 9.89 -1.21 -7.34
N ILE A 187 10.48 -2.07 -8.16
CA ILE A 187 11.52 -3.02 -7.74
C ILE A 187 12.74 -2.84 -8.64
N PHE A 188 13.93 -2.70 -8.03
CA PHE A 188 15.19 -2.74 -8.76
C PHE A 188 15.67 -4.18 -8.88
N HIS A 189 15.83 -4.67 -10.12
CA HIS A 189 16.28 -6.03 -10.40
C HIS A 189 17.07 -6.08 -11.72
N ASN A 190 18.21 -6.75 -11.70
CA ASN A 190 19.11 -6.91 -12.87
C ASN A 190 19.45 -5.60 -13.59
N GLY A 191 19.78 -4.53 -12.84
CA GLY A 191 20.17 -3.24 -13.40
C GLY A 191 19.00 -2.39 -13.92
N LEU A 192 17.76 -2.85 -13.81
CA LEU A 192 16.54 -2.16 -14.28
C LEU A 192 15.59 -1.90 -13.12
N TYR A 193 14.79 -0.84 -13.25
CA TYR A 193 13.64 -0.59 -12.40
C TYR A 193 12.39 -1.15 -13.05
N TRP A 194 11.70 -2.01 -12.33
CA TRP A 194 10.46 -2.64 -12.77
C TRP A 194 9.31 -2.00 -12.03
N LEU A 195 8.27 -1.60 -12.77
CA LEU A 195 7.03 -1.07 -12.24
C LEU A 195 5.93 -2.14 -12.38
N PHE A 196 5.18 -2.37 -11.29
CA PHE A 196 4.06 -3.30 -11.20
C PHE A 196 2.82 -2.56 -10.75
#